data_75389a38ae79419f4aae8c0a183b6810
#
_entry.id   75389a38ae79419f4aae8c0a183b6810
#
_cell.length_a   1.000
_cell.length_b   1.000
_cell.length_c   1.000
_cell.angle_alpha   90.00
_cell.angle_beta   90.00
_cell.angle_gamma   90.00
#
_symmetry.space_group_name_H-M   'P 1'
#
loop_
_entity.id
_entity.type
_entity.pdbx_description
1 polymer ?
#
loop_
_entity_poly.entity_id
_entity_poly.type
_entity_poly.pdbx_seq_one_letter_code
_entity_poly.pdbx_strand_id
1 'polypeptide(L)'
;AHTLALTLLRCTGMLSQGPMATRPLPAGPEDPLEGPQMQGPFSAELILATGEVDPYALADDGFTPLLVALPRRGGRQQATSDQALDITGAHVSAVQRVDGMLQVRVFNPGDEPTRVTVAGRQGWIVDLRGRTTGRFDQHLDLPPGRIATLRLT
;
A
#
# COMPACT_ATOMS: atom_id res chain seq x y z
N ALA A 1 1.82 2.22 35.29
CA ALA A 1 1.16 2.92 34.20
C ALA A 1 1.77 2.43 32.88
N HIS A 2 0.93 2.17 31.87
CA HIS A 2 1.38 1.80 30.53
C HIS A 2 1.15 3.00 29.60
N THR A 3 2.19 3.40 28.88
CA THR A 3 2.13 4.54 27.96
C THR A 3 2.44 4.04 26.56
N LEU A 4 1.59 4.35 25.59
CA LEU A 4 1.84 4.21 24.18
C LEU A 4 2.28 5.58 23.64
N ALA A 5 3.45 5.63 23.01
CA ALA A 5 3.96 6.85 22.40
C ALA A 5 4.17 6.63 20.90
N LEU A 6 3.60 7.52 20.09
CA LEU A 6 3.74 7.52 18.65
C LEU A 6 4.63 8.69 18.22
N THR A 7 5.73 8.40 17.54
CA THR A 7 6.60 9.43 16.96
C THR A 7 5.97 9.94 15.66
N LEU A 8 5.57 11.22 15.64
CA LEU A 8 5.01 11.85 14.44
C LEU A 8 6.08 12.48 13.55
N LEU A 9 7.12 13.05 14.14
CA LEU A 9 8.21 13.71 13.43
C LEU A 9 9.57 13.29 13.99
N ARG A 10 10.53 13.16 13.12
CA ARG A 10 11.95 12.99 13.47
C ARG A 10 12.76 14.03 12.69
N CYS A 11 12.95 15.17 13.30
CA CYS A 11 13.70 16.27 12.72
C CYS A 11 15.14 16.27 13.23
N THR A 12 16.07 16.68 12.38
CA THR A 12 17.47 16.86 12.75
C THR A 12 18.04 18.11 12.11
N GLY A 13 18.90 18.82 12.85
CA GLY A 13 19.61 20.00 12.34
C GLY A 13 21.02 19.69 11.83
N MET A 14 21.50 18.46 11.99
CA MET A 14 22.83 18.06 11.59
C MET A 14 22.84 16.67 10.96
N LEU A 15 23.72 16.45 9.98
CA LEU A 15 23.92 15.14 9.35
C LEU A 15 24.46 14.12 10.36
N SER A 16 25.42 14.53 11.16
CA SER A 16 25.97 13.77 12.29
C SER A 16 26.28 14.71 13.44
N GLN A 17 26.34 14.15 14.62
CA GLN A 17 26.73 14.89 15.82
C GLN A 17 27.50 13.96 16.77
N GLY A 18 28.58 14.46 17.34
CA GLY A 18 29.35 13.82 18.38
C GLY A 18 29.96 14.86 19.31
N PRO A 19 30.43 14.43 20.46
CA PRO A 19 30.25 13.14 21.12
C PRO A 19 28.85 12.98 21.70
N MET A 20 28.33 11.78 21.70
CA MET A 20 27.03 11.42 22.28
C MET A 20 27.22 10.38 23.39
N ALA A 21 26.28 10.26 24.32
CA ALA A 21 26.33 9.28 25.40
C ALA A 21 26.44 7.83 24.91
N THR A 22 25.88 7.53 23.75
CA THR A 22 25.88 6.21 23.12
C THR A 22 27.03 6.00 22.15
N ARG A 23 27.76 7.07 21.78
CA ARG A 23 28.80 7.03 20.76
C ARG A 23 29.79 8.21 20.94
N PRO A 24 31.06 7.96 21.18
CA PRO A 24 32.03 9.03 21.45
C PRO A 24 32.51 9.81 20.21
N LEU A 25 32.32 9.24 19.01
CA LEU A 25 32.74 9.87 17.75
C LEU A 25 31.54 10.10 16.83
N PRO A 26 31.54 11.13 15.97
CA PRO A 26 30.53 11.33 14.94
C PRO A 26 30.45 10.14 13.98
N ALA A 27 29.26 9.84 13.44
CA ALA A 27 29.07 8.78 12.43
C ALA A 27 29.38 9.26 11.01
N GLY A 28 29.57 10.55 10.83
CA GLY A 28 29.83 11.20 9.55
C GLY A 28 30.17 12.67 9.75
N PRO A 29 30.18 13.49 8.68
CA PRO A 29 30.42 14.91 8.78
C PRO A 29 29.42 15.61 9.70
N GLU A 30 29.88 16.58 10.45
CA GLU A 30 29.03 17.44 11.31
C GLU A 30 28.51 18.63 10.53
N ASP A 31 27.85 18.36 9.38
CA ASP A 31 27.29 19.39 8.51
C ASP A 31 25.88 19.78 8.97
N PRO A 32 25.58 21.10 9.01
CA PRO A 32 24.23 21.58 9.29
C PRO A 32 23.28 21.28 8.14
N LEU A 33 22.06 20.89 8.48
CA LEU A 33 21.00 20.54 7.52
C LEU A 33 19.77 21.40 7.76
N GLU A 34 19.28 22.09 6.73
CA GLU A 34 18.06 22.90 6.81
C GLU A 34 16.80 22.07 6.49
N GLY A 35 16.79 21.34 5.39
CA GLY A 35 15.63 20.56 4.93
C GLY A 35 15.11 19.55 5.96
N PRO A 36 15.98 18.72 6.59
CA PRO A 36 15.56 17.76 7.60
C PRO A 36 15.03 18.36 8.92
N GLN A 37 15.16 19.66 9.13
CA GLN A 37 14.53 20.35 10.26
C GLN A 37 13.01 20.45 10.11
N MET A 38 12.50 20.32 8.89
CA MET A 38 11.06 20.29 8.56
C MET A 38 10.30 21.48 9.18
N GLN A 39 10.91 22.67 9.14
CA GLN A 39 10.29 23.88 9.66
C GLN A 39 9.09 24.27 8.79
N GLY A 40 7.91 24.31 9.37
CA GLY A 40 6.69 24.65 8.67
C GLY A 40 5.46 23.93 9.22
N PRO A 41 4.28 24.17 8.66
CA PRO A 41 3.07 23.47 9.05
C PRO A 41 3.19 21.99 8.68
N PHE A 42 2.77 21.12 9.62
CA PHE A 42 2.72 19.67 9.46
C PHE A 42 1.32 19.18 9.81
N SER A 43 0.82 18.23 9.04
CA SER A 43 -0.46 17.58 9.25
C SER A 43 -0.27 16.07 9.19
N ALA A 44 -0.89 15.33 10.09
CA ALA A 44 -0.92 13.88 10.09
C ALA A 44 -2.33 13.37 10.40
N GLU A 45 -2.76 12.37 9.67
CA GLU A 45 -3.98 11.63 9.93
C GLU A 45 -3.63 10.27 10.53
N LEU A 46 -4.35 9.89 11.57
CA LEU A 46 -4.10 8.67 12.32
C LEU A 46 -5.41 7.95 12.55
N ILE A 47 -5.38 6.63 12.42
CA ILE A 47 -6.50 5.76 12.79
C ILE A 47 -6.05 4.92 13.97
N LEU A 48 -6.84 4.94 15.05
CA LEU A 48 -6.64 4.11 16.22
C LEU A 48 -7.78 3.09 16.30
N ALA A 49 -7.43 1.83 16.32
CA ALA A 49 -8.39 0.74 16.54
C ALA A 49 -7.93 -0.14 17.70
N THR A 50 -8.89 -0.77 18.38
CA THR A 50 -8.65 -1.70 19.48
C THR A 50 -9.34 -3.02 19.22
N GLY A 51 -8.76 -4.13 19.70
CA GLY A 51 -9.26 -5.47 19.46
C GLY A 51 -8.57 -6.15 18.27
N GLU A 52 -9.14 -7.25 17.80
CA GLU A 52 -8.66 -7.94 16.61
C GLU A 52 -9.18 -7.22 15.37
N VAL A 53 -8.29 -6.53 14.65
CA VAL A 53 -8.59 -5.81 13.43
C VAL A 53 -7.58 -6.20 12.36
N ASP A 54 -8.02 -6.28 11.11
CA ASP A 54 -7.12 -6.33 9.97
C ASP A 54 -6.58 -4.91 9.70
N PRO A 55 -5.29 -4.66 9.93
CA PRO A 55 -4.73 -3.31 9.78
C PRO A 55 -4.73 -2.83 8.32
N TYR A 56 -4.72 -3.74 7.36
CA TYR A 56 -4.74 -3.38 5.93
C TYR A 56 -6.14 -2.97 5.48
N ALA A 57 -7.17 -3.72 5.87
CA ALA A 57 -8.55 -3.32 5.62
C ALA A 57 -8.89 -1.99 6.31
N LEU A 58 -8.43 -1.82 7.56
CA LEU A 58 -8.63 -0.57 8.28
C LEU A 58 -7.95 0.63 7.59
N ALA A 59 -6.74 0.43 7.04
CA ALA A 59 -6.03 1.46 6.31
C ALA A 59 -6.72 1.79 4.97
N ASP A 60 -7.21 0.78 4.26
CA ASP A 60 -7.96 0.97 3.02
C ASP A 60 -9.26 1.76 3.28
N ASP A 61 -10.02 1.38 4.29
CA ASP A 61 -11.26 2.06 4.66
C ASP A 61 -11.04 3.51 5.10
N GLY A 62 -9.95 3.76 5.82
CA GLY A 62 -9.70 5.08 6.41
C GLY A 62 -8.94 6.05 5.50
N PHE A 63 -8.03 5.56 4.66
CA PHE A 63 -7.16 6.41 3.85
C PHE A 63 -7.48 6.41 2.36
N THR A 64 -8.34 5.50 1.87
CA THR A 64 -8.76 5.52 0.48
C THR A 64 -9.90 6.50 0.27
N PRO A 65 -9.72 7.59 -0.50
CA PRO A 65 -10.76 8.58 -0.69
C PRO A 65 -11.91 8.03 -1.52
N LEU A 66 -13.15 8.36 -1.15
CA LEU A 66 -14.32 8.12 -1.97
C LEU A 66 -14.29 9.05 -3.18
N LEU A 67 -14.33 8.46 -4.37
CA LEU A 67 -14.39 9.20 -5.62
C LEU A 67 -15.83 9.34 -6.10
N VAL A 68 -16.27 10.57 -6.35
CA VAL A 68 -17.59 10.87 -6.90
C VAL A 68 -17.48 11.04 -8.41
N ALA A 69 -18.26 10.25 -9.15
CA ALA A 69 -18.38 10.40 -10.59
C ALA A 69 -19.84 10.74 -10.95
N LEU A 70 -20.03 11.79 -11.74
CA LEU A 70 -21.35 12.12 -12.27
C LEU A 70 -21.65 11.26 -13.50
N PRO A 71 -22.83 10.63 -13.57
CA PRO A 71 -23.20 9.84 -14.73
C PRO A 71 -23.32 10.74 -15.97
N ARG A 72 -22.84 10.25 -17.11
CA ARG A 72 -23.10 10.90 -18.40
C ARG A 72 -24.56 10.68 -18.81
N ARG A 73 -25.16 11.70 -19.44
CA ARG A 73 -26.51 11.65 -19.98
C ARG A 73 -26.65 10.46 -20.94
N GLY A 74 -27.65 9.58 -20.71
CA GLY A 74 -27.91 8.40 -21.56
C GLY A 74 -27.32 7.07 -21.04
N GLY A 75 -26.75 7.03 -19.84
CA GLY A 75 -26.35 5.78 -19.20
C GLY A 75 -27.55 4.89 -18.85
N ARG A 76 -27.43 3.58 -19.01
CA ARG A 76 -28.39 2.61 -18.47
C ARG A 76 -28.37 2.72 -16.94
N GLN A 77 -29.57 2.62 -16.34
CA GLN A 77 -29.67 2.48 -14.89
C GLN A 77 -28.99 1.17 -14.48
N GLN A 78 -27.89 1.28 -13.76
CA GLN A 78 -27.16 0.14 -13.20
C GLN A 78 -27.68 -0.18 -11.80
N ALA A 79 -27.26 -1.33 -11.27
CA ALA A 79 -27.54 -1.70 -9.88
C ALA A 79 -27.09 -0.58 -8.93
N THR A 80 -27.75 -0.46 -7.78
CA THR A 80 -27.43 0.54 -6.76
C THR A 80 -26.06 0.30 -6.09
N SER A 81 -25.51 -0.89 -6.25
CA SER A 81 -24.17 -1.29 -5.78
C SER A 81 -23.63 -2.36 -6.72
N ASP A 82 -22.33 -2.27 -7.06
CA ASP A 82 -21.65 -3.25 -7.89
C ASP A 82 -20.15 -3.29 -7.52
N GLN A 83 -19.51 -4.44 -7.74
CA GLN A 83 -18.11 -4.66 -7.52
C GLN A 83 -17.40 -4.96 -8.84
N ALA A 84 -16.53 -4.07 -9.28
CA ALA A 84 -15.82 -4.20 -10.55
C ALA A 84 -14.79 -5.33 -10.60
N LEU A 85 -14.23 -5.69 -9.44
CA LEU A 85 -13.24 -6.74 -9.26
C LEU A 85 -13.56 -7.52 -7.98
N ASP A 86 -13.75 -8.82 -8.12
CA ASP A 86 -13.86 -9.73 -6.98
C ASP A 86 -12.53 -10.44 -6.78
N ILE A 87 -11.79 -10.02 -5.75
CA ILE A 87 -10.46 -10.54 -5.39
C ILE A 87 -10.53 -11.06 -3.97
N THR A 88 -10.13 -12.31 -3.80
CA THR A 88 -10.06 -12.95 -2.49
C THR A 88 -8.68 -13.55 -2.24
N GLY A 89 -8.34 -13.78 -0.97
CA GLY A 89 -7.09 -14.43 -0.56
C GLY A 89 -5.85 -13.52 -0.56
N ALA A 90 -5.98 -12.23 -0.84
CA ALA A 90 -4.87 -11.29 -0.72
C ALA A 90 -5.38 -9.84 -0.60
N HIS A 91 -4.54 -8.97 -0.10
CA HIS A 91 -4.78 -7.53 -0.11
C HIS A 91 -4.40 -6.93 -1.47
N VAL A 92 -5.11 -5.89 -1.87
CA VAL A 92 -4.87 -5.17 -3.13
C VAL A 92 -4.08 -3.91 -2.81
N SER A 93 -2.90 -3.74 -3.40
CA SER A 93 -2.08 -2.53 -3.19
C SER A 93 -2.14 -1.53 -4.34
N ALA A 94 -2.60 -1.95 -5.53
CA ALA A 94 -2.77 -1.05 -6.65
C ALA A 94 -3.72 -1.63 -7.70
N VAL A 95 -4.54 -0.77 -8.28
CA VAL A 95 -5.35 -1.05 -9.47
C VAL A 95 -5.12 0.07 -10.47
N GLN A 96 -4.68 -0.27 -11.68
CA GLN A 96 -4.37 0.71 -12.71
C GLN A 96 -4.64 0.16 -14.12
N ARG A 97 -4.72 1.03 -15.12
CA ARG A 97 -4.72 0.64 -16.53
C ARG A 97 -3.34 0.85 -17.13
N VAL A 98 -2.81 -0.20 -17.76
CA VAL A 98 -1.53 -0.17 -18.48
C VAL A 98 -1.78 -0.75 -19.87
N ASP A 99 -1.49 0.03 -20.90
CA ASP A 99 -1.71 -0.35 -22.31
C ASP A 99 -3.14 -0.84 -22.59
N GLY A 100 -4.13 -0.20 -21.97
CA GLY A 100 -5.55 -0.53 -22.08
C GLY A 100 -6.03 -1.72 -21.27
N MET A 101 -5.14 -2.51 -20.69
CA MET A 101 -5.46 -3.65 -19.83
C MET A 101 -5.51 -3.25 -18.36
N LEU A 102 -6.31 -3.97 -17.59
CA LEU A 102 -6.36 -3.81 -16.15
C LEU A 102 -5.16 -4.49 -15.51
N GLN A 103 -4.42 -3.76 -14.68
CA GLN A 103 -3.30 -4.29 -13.92
C GLN A 103 -3.60 -4.16 -12.43
N VAL A 104 -3.50 -5.28 -11.71
CA VAL A 104 -3.78 -5.36 -10.27
C VAL A 104 -2.54 -5.88 -9.58
N ARG A 105 -2.16 -5.22 -8.48
CA ARG A 105 -1.10 -5.72 -7.61
C ARG A 105 -1.69 -6.18 -6.30
N VAL A 106 -1.38 -7.42 -5.95
CA VAL A 106 -1.81 -8.08 -4.73
C VAL A 106 -0.62 -8.45 -3.86
N PHE A 107 -0.83 -8.57 -2.56
CA PHE A 107 0.20 -9.00 -1.63
C PHE A 107 -0.39 -9.86 -0.51
N ASN A 108 0.46 -10.76 0.01
CA ASN A 108 0.17 -11.59 1.16
C ASN A 108 1.03 -11.14 2.34
N PRO A 109 0.50 -10.42 3.33
CA PRO A 109 1.25 -10.00 4.51
C PRO A 109 1.34 -11.09 5.58
N GLY A 110 0.61 -12.19 5.43
CA GLY A 110 0.57 -13.28 6.40
C GLY A 110 1.82 -14.15 6.39
N ASP A 111 1.87 -15.08 7.34
CA ASP A 111 2.97 -16.03 7.52
C ASP A 111 2.74 -17.35 6.76
N GLU A 112 1.52 -17.55 6.23
CA GLU A 112 1.14 -18.75 5.49
C GLU A 112 0.90 -18.44 4.01
N PRO A 113 1.11 -19.41 3.10
CA PRO A 113 0.75 -19.28 1.71
C PRO A 113 -0.77 -19.09 1.56
N THR A 114 -1.19 -18.25 0.64
CA THR A 114 -2.59 -18.03 0.33
C THR A 114 -2.89 -18.29 -1.14
N ARG A 115 -4.13 -18.68 -1.44
CA ARG A 115 -4.63 -18.76 -2.80
C ARG A 115 -5.39 -17.50 -3.16
N VAL A 116 -4.78 -16.69 -4.00
CA VAL A 116 -5.40 -15.51 -4.58
C VAL A 116 -6.36 -15.94 -5.68
N THR A 117 -7.59 -15.46 -5.63
CA THR A 117 -8.58 -15.67 -6.69
C THR A 117 -9.05 -14.33 -7.23
N VAL A 118 -9.12 -14.21 -8.56
CA VAL A 118 -9.77 -13.09 -9.25
C VAL A 118 -10.88 -13.67 -10.11
N ALA A 119 -12.12 -13.59 -9.61
CA ALA A 119 -13.26 -14.27 -10.19
C ALA A 119 -13.51 -13.86 -11.66
N GLY A 120 -13.63 -14.85 -12.55
CA GLY A 120 -13.94 -14.64 -13.96
C GLY A 120 -12.86 -13.92 -14.77
N ARG A 121 -11.63 -13.80 -14.26
CA ARG A 121 -10.53 -13.10 -14.93
C ARG A 121 -9.39 -14.03 -15.26
N GLN A 122 -8.78 -13.78 -16.41
CA GLN A 122 -7.57 -14.44 -16.91
C GLN A 122 -6.55 -13.39 -17.30
N GLY A 123 -5.33 -13.81 -17.61
CA GLY A 123 -4.30 -12.88 -18.06
C GLY A 123 -2.89 -13.39 -17.81
N TRP A 124 -2.04 -12.50 -17.36
CA TRP A 124 -0.62 -12.77 -17.16
C TRP A 124 -0.14 -12.29 -15.81
N ILE A 125 0.82 -13.02 -15.26
CA ILE A 125 1.64 -12.56 -14.13
C ILE A 125 2.78 -11.76 -14.75
N VAL A 126 3.02 -10.56 -14.23
CA VAL A 126 4.09 -9.68 -14.72
C VAL A 126 5.03 -9.29 -13.58
N ASP A 127 6.31 -9.06 -13.92
CA ASP A 127 7.28 -8.51 -12.99
C ASP A 127 7.05 -7.01 -12.77
N LEU A 128 7.84 -6.39 -11.86
CA LEU A 128 7.74 -4.95 -11.57
C LEU A 128 8.11 -4.04 -12.75
N ARG A 129 8.71 -4.61 -13.80
CA ARG A 129 9.02 -3.93 -15.07
C ARG A 129 7.96 -4.15 -16.13
N GLY A 130 6.87 -4.87 -15.81
CA GLY A 130 5.78 -5.19 -16.72
C GLY A 130 6.04 -6.35 -17.69
N ARG A 131 7.15 -7.10 -17.53
CA ARG A 131 7.46 -8.25 -18.38
C ARG A 131 6.68 -9.47 -17.88
N THR A 132 6.06 -10.19 -18.79
CA THR A 132 5.33 -11.41 -18.50
C THR A 132 6.27 -12.49 -17.95
N THR A 133 5.89 -13.06 -16.81
CA THR A 133 6.63 -14.15 -16.14
C THR A 133 5.82 -15.44 -16.08
N GLY A 134 4.51 -15.38 -16.27
CA GLY A 134 3.64 -16.54 -16.28
C GLY A 134 2.23 -16.22 -16.75
N ARG A 135 1.42 -17.26 -16.88
CA ARG A 135 -0.01 -17.14 -17.18
C ARG A 135 -0.80 -17.11 -15.87
N PHE A 136 -1.85 -16.31 -15.84
CA PHE A 136 -2.83 -16.26 -14.77
C PHE A 136 -4.17 -16.79 -15.27
N ASP A 137 -4.72 -17.76 -14.56
CA ASP A 137 -6.02 -18.36 -14.86
C ASP A 137 -6.85 -18.46 -13.58
N GLN A 138 -7.47 -17.35 -13.20
CA GLN A 138 -8.33 -17.15 -12.04
C GLN A 138 -7.67 -17.35 -10.67
N HIS A 139 -6.60 -18.15 -10.58
CA HIS A 139 -5.95 -18.50 -9.32
C HIS A 139 -4.45 -18.31 -9.37
N LEU A 140 -3.88 -17.94 -8.22
CA LEU A 140 -2.45 -17.85 -7.99
C LEU A 140 -2.16 -18.24 -6.53
N ASP A 141 -1.28 -19.20 -6.31
CA ASP A 141 -0.76 -19.48 -4.97
C ASP A 141 0.35 -18.45 -4.66
N LEU A 142 0.13 -17.62 -3.64
CA LEU A 142 1.00 -16.53 -3.25
C LEU A 142 1.66 -16.84 -1.91
N PRO A 143 2.99 -17.07 -1.89
CA PRO A 143 3.71 -17.37 -0.65
C PRO A 143 3.65 -16.21 0.36
N PRO A 144 4.01 -16.49 1.64
CA PRO A 144 4.10 -15.47 2.68
C PRO A 144 5.01 -14.31 2.28
N GLY A 145 4.63 -13.07 2.63
CA GLY A 145 5.41 -11.86 2.40
C GLY A 145 5.68 -11.55 0.93
N ARG A 146 4.91 -12.11 -0.01
CA ARG A 146 5.10 -11.90 -1.45
C ARG A 146 4.06 -10.98 -2.04
N ILE A 147 4.47 -10.33 -3.11
CA ILE A 147 3.62 -9.54 -4.00
C ILE A 147 3.52 -10.22 -5.37
N ALA A 148 2.39 -10.04 -6.03
CA ALA A 148 2.20 -10.40 -7.44
C ALA A 148 1.52 -9.26 -8.18
N THR A 149 1.87 -9.09 -9.46
CA THR A 149 1.19 -8.15 -10.35
C THR A 149 0.52 -8.94 -11.46
N LEU A 150 -0.78 -8.76 -11.59
CA LEU A 150 -1.63 -9.46 -12.55
C LEU A 150 -2.09 -8.46 -13.61
N ARG A 151 -1.90 -8.81 -14.89
CA ARG A 151 -2.44 -8.06 -16.03
C ARG A 151 -3.61 -8.85 -16.57
N LEU A 152 -4.82 -8.32 -16.40
CA LEU A 152 -6.09 -9.01 -16.60
C LEU A 152 -6.74 -8.63 -17.95
N THR A 153 -7.38 -9.61 -18.56
CA THR A 153 -8.21 -9.46 -19.78
C THR A 153 -9.67 -9.56 -19.46
#